data_d3298e57f7e3943e95d964a65be60bcd
#
_entry.id   d3298e57f7e3943e95d964a65be60bcd
#
_cell.length_a   1.000
_cell.length_b   1.000
_cell.length_c   1.000
_cell.angle_alpha   90.00
_cell.angle_beta   90.00
_cell.angle_gamma   90.00
#
_symmetry.space_group_name_H-M   'P 1'
#
loop_
_entity.id
_entity.type
_entity.pdbx_description
1 polymer ?
#
loop_
_entity_poly.entity_id
_entity_poly.type
_entity_poly.pdbx_seq_one_letter_code
_entity_poly.pdbx_strand_id
1 'polypeptide(L)' 'MTVKDSNGNTLAEGDSVQVIKDLKVKGSSSVVKGGTKVRNIRLSEGGDGHNIDCKIDGIGAMNLKSEFVKK' A
#
# COMPACT_ATOMS: atom_id res chain seq x y z
N MET A 1 5.38 16.54 -0.98
CA MET A 1 4.40 15.74 -1.73
C MET A 1 3.36 15.17 -0.78
N THR A 2 2.11 15.26 -1.12
CA THR A 2 1.02 14.74 -0.28
C THR A 2 0.50 13.45 -0.87
N VAL A 3 0.51 12.39 -0.07
CA VAL A 3 -0.04 11.10 -0.45
C VAL A 3 -1.32 10.88 0.36
N LYS A 4 -2.40 10.58 -0.33
CA LYS A 4 -3.71 10.38 0.31
C LYS A 4 -4.21 8.98 0.03
N ASP A 5 -4.94 8.42 1.00
CA ASP A 5 -5.57 7.12 0.85
C ASP A 5 -6.84 7.21 0.00
N SER A 6 -7.56 6.08 -0.11
CA SER A 6 -8.79 6.03 -0.92
C SER A 6 -9.90 6.94 -0.41
N ASN A 7 -9.85 7.34 0.84
CA ASN A 7 -10.84 8.22 1.47
C ASN A 7 -10.40 9.68 1.54
N GLY A 8 -9.22 10.01 0.99
CA GLY A 8 -8.70 11.36 1.02
C GLY A 8 -7.95 11.73 2.30
N ASN A 9 -7.68 10.77 3.18
CA ASN A 9 -6.88 11.03 4.38
C ASN A 9 -5.41 11.10 4.03
N THR A 10 -4.72 12.10 4.55
CA THR A 10 -3.29 12.26 4.32
C THR A 10 -2.51 11.14 5.02
N LEU A 11 -1.63 10.51 4.28
CA LEU A 11 -0.76 9.46 4.79
C LEU A 11 0.61 10.04 5.15
N ALA A 12 1.24 9.45 6.16
CA ALA A 12 2.58 9.81 6.59
C ALA A 12 3.43 8.55 6.70
N GLU A 13 4.75 8.73 6.67
CA GLU A 13 5.65 7.60 6.87
C GLU A 13 5.44 6.98 8.24
N GLY A 14 5.43 5.65 8.29
CA GLY A 14 5.19 4.92 9.52
C GLY A 14 3.73 4.64 9.80
N ASP A 15 2.82 5.17 9.01
CA ASP A 15 1.39 4.94 9.19
C ASP A 15 1.02 3.48 8.93
N SER A 16 -0.12 3.10 9.48
CA SER A 16 -0.75 1.82 9.19
C SER A 16 -1.95 2.05 8.29
N VAL A 17 -2.11 1.20 7.29
CA VAL A 17 -3.24 1.26 6.37
C VAL A 17 -3.81 -0.13 6.16
N GLN A 18 -5.00 -0.17 5.57
CA GLN A 18 -5.66 -1.43 5.24
C GLN A 18 -5.95 -1.45 3.75
N VAL A 19 -5.63 -2.57 3.11
CA VAL A 19 -5.92 -2.76 1.69
C VAL A 19 -7.43 -2.90 1.52
N ILE A 20 -8.00 -2.18 0.54
CA ILE A 20 -9.45 -2.14 0.35
C ILE A 20 -9.97 -3.14 -0.68
N LYS A 21 -9.08 -3.79 -1.42
CA LYS A 21 -9.45 -4.80 -2.40
C LYS A 21 -8.30 -5.78 -2.60
N ASP A 22 -8.59 -6.91 -3.26
CA ASP A 22 -7.56 -7.88 -3.58
C ASP A 22 -6.60 -7.33 -4.62
N LEU A 23 -5.30 -7.47 -4.36
CA LEU A 23 -4.26 -6.97 -5.26
C LEU A 23 -3.32 -8.11 -5.64
N LYS A 24 -3.07 -8.26 -6.93
CA LYS A 24 -2.10 -9.24 -7.40
C LYS A 24 -0.68 -8.70 -7.22
N VAL A 25 0.21 -9.56 -6.72
CA VAL A 25 1.63 -9.22 -6.64
C VAL A 25 2.26 -9.52 -8.00
N LYS A 26 2.82 -8.49 -8.61
CA LYS A 26 3.43 -8.60 -9.94
C LYS A 26 4.61 -9.57 -9.90
N GLY A 27 4.64 -10.49 -10.84
CA GLY A 27 5.70 -11.48 -10.93
C GLY A 27 5.56 -12.64 -9.97
N SER A 28 4.44 -12.76 -9.28
CA SER A 28 4.17 -13.82 -8.30
C SER A 28 2.74 -14.32 -8.45
N SER A 29 2.47 -15.51 -7.96
CA SER A 29 1.09 -16.02 -7.86
C SER A 29 0.38 -15.56 -6.60
N SER A 30 1.05 -14.77 -5.77
CA SER A 30 0.49 -14.28 -4.50
C SER A 30 -0.52 -13.16 -4.73
N VAL A 31 -1.49 -13.07 -3.84
CA VAL A 31 -2.51 -12.01 -3.85
C VAL A 31 -2.57 -11.39 -2.45
N VAL A 32 -2.56 -10.06 -2.40
CA VAL A 32 -2.82 -9.34 -1.16
C VAL A 32 -4.32 -9.18 -1.03
N LYS A 33 -4.90 -9.83 -0.04
CA LYS A 33 -6.35 -9.81 0.15
C LYS A 33 -6.83 -8.47 0.68
N GLY A 34 -8.01 -8.06 0.24
CA GLY A 34 -8.69 -6.92 0.83
C GLY A 34 -8.89 -7.13 2.33
N GLY A 35 -8.69 -6.08 3.11
CA GLY A 35 -8.71 -6.17 4.56
C GLY A 35 -7.36 -6.44 5.21
N THR A 36 -6.32 -6.71 4.41
CA THR A 36 -4.97 -6.89 4.94
C THR A 36 -4.47 -5.59 5.54
N LYS A 37 -3.99 -5.66 6.78
CA LYS A 37 -3.37 -4.50 7.43
C LYS A 37 -1.90 -4.42 7.07
N VAL A 38 -1.46 -3.23 6.72
CA VAL A 38 -0.07 -2.94 6.39
C VAL A 38 0.43 -1.86 7.34
N ARG A 39 1.50 -2.17 8.05
CA ARG A 39 2.06 -1.26 9.05
C ARG A 39 3.37 -0.68 8.58
N ASN A 40 3.70 0.45 9.16
CA ASN A 40 5.02 1.08 8.98
C ASN A 40 5.33 1.33 7.51
N ILE A 41 4.36 1.90 6.80
CA ILE A 41 4.51 2.21 5.38
C ILE A 41 5.56 3.31 5.18
N ARG A 42 6.15 3.30 3.99
CA ARG A 42 7.03 4.38 3.53
C ARG A 42 6.42 5.03 2.31
N LEU A 43 6.58 6.32 2.20
CA LEU A 43 6.09 7.07 1.05
C LEU A 43 7.22 7.24 0.05
N SER A 44 6.91 7.05 -1.24
CA SER A 44 7.89 7.23 -2.31
C SER A 44 7.24 7.93 -3.49
N GLU A 45 8.07 8.50 -4.37
CA GLU A 45 7.61 9.15 -5.58
C GLU A 45 7.64 8.15 -6.73
N GLY A 46 6.66 7.23 -6.73
CA GLY A 46 6.52 6.31 -7.84
C GLY A 46 5.94 7.02 -9.06
N GLY A 47 6.63 6.93 -10.19
CA GLY A 47 6.21 7.60 -11.42
C GLY A 47 4.92 7.03 -12.01
N ASP A 48 4.49 5.88 -11.56
CA ASP A 48 3.29 5.18 -12.05
C ASP A 48 2.16 5.16 -11.01
N GLY A 49 2.28 5.96 -9.96
CA GLY A 49 1.30 6.02 -8.89
C GLY A 49 1.53 5.04 -7.76
N HIS A 50 2.54 4.19 -7.84
CA HIS A 50 2.92 3.29 -6.76
C HIS A 50 3.73 4.08 -5.73
N ASN A 51 3.03 4.80 -4.87
CA ASN A 51 3.63 5.77 -3.97
C ASN A 51 3.75 5.28 -2.53
N ILE A 52 3.47 4.01 -2.27
CA ILE A 52 3.62 3.41 -0.94
C ILE A 52 4.57 2.21 -1.04
N ASP A 53 5.64 2.24 -0.26
CA ASP A 53 6.55 1.10 -0.07
C ASP A 53 6.21 0.44 1.25
N CYS A 54 6.09 -0.87 1.26
CA CYS A 54 5.74 -1.60 2.48
C CYS A 54 6.27 -3.02 2.44
N LYS A 55 6.25 -3.68 3.59
CA LYS A 55 6.53 -5.10 3.71
C LYS A 55 5.27 -5.79 4.23
N ILE A 56 4.90 -6.86 3.57
CA ILE A 56 3.72 -7.64 3.93
C ILE A 56 4.18 -9.04 4.34
N ASP A 57 3.74 -9.50 5.50
CA ASP A 57 4.10 -10.82 6.01
C ASP A 57 3.69 -11.90 5.00
N GLY A 58 4.62 -12.78 4.71
CA GLY A 58 4.42 -13.86 3.75
C GLY A 58 4.65 -13.47 2.30
N ILE A 59 4.79 -12.18 1.99
CA ILE A 59 4.99 -11.69 0.63
C ILE A 59 6.33 -10.96 0.49
N GLY A 60 6.68 -10.14 1.47
CA GLY A 60 7.89 -9.34 1.46
C GLY A 60 7.65 -7.90 1.02
N ALA A 61 8.70 -7.25 0.55
CA ALA A 61 8.62 -5.85 0.14
C ALA A 61 7.81 -5.71 -1.14
N MET A 62 6.90 -4.74 -1.16
CA MET A 62 6.14 -4.43 -2.36
C MET A 62 5.69 -2.98 -2.36
N ASN A 63 5.29 -2.50 -3.52
CA ASN A 63 4.78 -1.16 -3.70
C ASN A 63 3.27 -1.21 -3.89
N LEU A 64 2.57 -0.28 -3.27
CA LEU A 64 1.12 -0.16 -3.39
C LEU A 64 0.75 1.23 -3.90
N LYS A 65 -0.42 1.32 -4.50
CA LYS A 65 -1.02 2.60 -4.84
C LYS A 65 -1.85 3.09 -3.64
N SER A 66 -1.72 4.36 -3.30
CA SER A 66 -2.44 4.93 -2.17
C SER A 66 -3.95 4.84 -2.33
N GLU A 67 -4.45 4.82 -3.56
CA GLU A 67 -5.89 4.68 -3.83
C GLU A 67 -6.46 3.31 -3.49
N PHE A 68 -5.60 2.33 -3.21
CA PHE A 68 -6.02 0.97 -2.88
C PHE A 68 -5.96 0.67 -1.39
N VAL A 69 -5.70 1.67 -0.57
CA VAL A 69 -5.60 1.50 0.88
C VAL A 69 -6.43 2.55 1.59
N LYS A 70 -6.75 2.29 2.84
CA LYS A 70 -7.40 3.27 3.71
C LYS A 70 -6.74 3.27 5.08
N LYS A 71 -6.75 4.42 5.68
CA LYS A 71 -6.21 4.62 7.02
C LYS A 71 -7.14 4.06 8.11
#